data_9611dacf2d75df56e3b8e72e0f9770e6
#
_entry.id   9611dacf2d75df56e3b8e72e0f9770e6
#
_cell.length_a   1.000
_cell.length_b   1.000
_cell.length_c   1.000
_cell.angle_alpha   90.00
_cell.angle_beta   90.00
_cell.angle_gamma   90.00
#
_symmetry.space_group_name_H-M   'P 1'
#
loop_
_entity.id
_entity.type
_entity.pdbx_description
1 polymer ?
#
loop_
_entity_poly.entity_id
_entity_poly.type
_entity_poly.pdbx_seq_one_letter_code
_entity_poly.pdbx_strand_id
1 'polypeptide(L)'
;ENNYNLIELGPKGTGKSHVFSEFSPHGILVSGGEVTLAKLFVNNSTGKLGLVGYWDVVAFDEFAGANKSVDKTLVDVMKNYMANRSFSRGTEQLTADASMAFVGNTSRSVSYMLKHSHLFSDLPDKYQDSAFLDRVHFYIPGWEVAIIRNEMFTDGFGFIVDYLAQVFKHQRFQDYTDITRKLFELDTSLSTRDKEGIHKTVSGLLKIIFPHRKVSKAEVEWILRFAMEGRKRVKTEIMKIDRTFDPVQFRYTDIETGETKTVETAEELRYPHFYRAVHPGEEETESRSTESQVEPESQAPAETPATSPSGPQHFTIVENQTGISYMKLFGPYLRGARRIEIVDPYVRRMWQIRNLVEFLQVVLAVKEEGEIVDVHLVTAHGEISREEVDQHLAEVQDNLVTTDVNFTYDLSSDHTMHARSITTDTGWKISLDRGLDIFQRFDGGLLSIQSASHDARRCKAFEITYIRMEE
;
A
#
# COMPACT_ATOMS: atom_id res chain seq x y z
N GLU A 1 -2.62 -12.47 -19.26
CA GLU A 1 -1.82 -11.79 -20.28
C GLU A 1 -0.53 -12.55 -20.57
N ASN A 2 -0.08 -12.51 -21.81
CA ASN A 2 1.19 -13.09 -22.23
C ASN A 2 2.35 -12.16 -21.88
N ASN A 3 3.44 -12.74 -21.36
CA ASN A 3 4.62 -11.99 -20.94
C ASN A 3 4.25 -10.76 -20.09
N TYR A 4 3.43 -11.01 -19.07
CA TYR A 4 3.05 -10.01 -18.09
C TYR A 4 3.95 -10.16 -16.87
N ASN A 5 4.82 -9.18 -16.65
CA ASN A 5 5.83 -9.23 -15.63
C ASN A 5 5.41 -8.36 -14.43
N LEU A 6 5.35 -8.94 -13.26
CA LEU A 6 4.95 -8.23 -12.03
C LEU A 6 5.94 -8.50 -10.90
N ILE A 7 5.93 -7.60 -9.93
CA ILE A 7 6.65 -7.76 -8.68
C ILE A 7 5.71 -7.56 -7.49
N GLU A 8 5.84 -8.41 -6.48
CA GLU A 8 5.14 -8.29 -5.21
C GLU A 8 6.15 -8.32 -4.07
N LEU A 9 6.35 -7.19 -3.42
CA LEU A 9 7.19 -7.09 -2.23
C LEU A 9 6.32 -6.65 -1.04
N GLY A 10 6.56 -7.25 0.13
CA GLY A 10 5.78 -6.93 1.32
C GLY A 10 6.08 -7.84 2.50
N PRO A 11 5.40 -7.66 3.64
CA PRO A 11 5.64 -8.42 4.85
C PRO A 11 5.35 -9.92 4.66
N LYS A 12 5.86 -10.74 5.57
CA LYS A 12 5.59 -12.18 5.62
C LYS A 12 4.12 -12.47 5.96
N GLY A 13 3.61 -13.63 5.56
CA GLY A 13 2.29 -14.12 5.95
C GLY A 13 1.11 -13.62 5.10
N THR A 14 1.35 -12.90 4.01
CA THR A 14 0.29 -12.42 3.09
C THR A 14 -0.10 -13.44 2.01
N GLY A 15 0.44 -14.67 2.05
CA GLY A 15 0.08 -15.75 1.12
C GLY A 15 0.71 -15.67 -0.27
N LYS A 16 1.69 -14.78 -0.48
CA LYS A 16 2.35 -14.57 -1.78
C LYS A 16 2.75 -15.90 -2.45
N SER A 17 3.57 -16.70 -1.78
CA SER A 17 4.07 -17.96 -2.32
C SER A 17 2.95 -18.97 -2.56
N HIS A 18 1.94 -19.03 -1.67
CA HIS A 18 0.81 -19.94 -1.76
C HIS A 18 -0.04 -19.67 -3.03
N VAL A 19 -0.31 -18.41 -3.35
CA VAL A 19 -1.08 -18.05 -4.57
C VAL A 19 -0.39 -18.56 -5.83
N PHE A 20 0.92 -18.43 -5.93
CA PHE A 20 1.66 -18.84 -7.13
C PHE A 20 1.96 -20.34 -7.19
N SER A 21 1.92 -21.08 -6.05
CA SER A 21 2.11 -22.53 -6.04
C SER A 21 0.82 -23.31 -6.25
N GLU A 22 -0.30 -22.83 -5.69
CA GLU A 22 -1.53 -23.64 -5.58
C GLU A 22 -2.68 -23.18 -6.47
N PHE A 23 -2.68 -21.91 -6.90
CA PHE A 23 -3.83 -21.37 -7.62
C PHE A 23 -3.98 -21.92 -9.05
N SER A 24 -2.90 -22.25 -9.73
CA SER A 24 -2.97 -22.66 -11.14
C SER A 24 -1.99 -23.79 -11.48
N PRO A 25 -2.46 -24.88 -12.13
CA PRO A 25 -1.60 -25.94 -12.64
C PRO A 25 -0.73 -25.50 -13.82
N HIS A 26 -0.91 -24.27 -14.32
CA HIS A 26 -0.13 -23.67 -15.41
C HIS A 26 0.97 -22.74 -14.94
N GLY A 27 1.13 -22.58 -13.62
CA GLY A 27 2.20 -21.82 -12.98
C GLY A 27 3.22 -22.72 -12.30
N ILE A 28 4.42 -22.20 -12.13
CA ILE A 28 5.46 -22.83 -11.30
C ILE A 28 6.11 -21.80 -10.38
N LEU A 29 6.24 -22.16 -9.13
CA LEU A 29 7.00 -21.41 -8.14
C LEU A 29 8.41 -21.99 -8.04
N VAL A 30 9.42 -21.15 -8.13
CA VAL A 30 10.84 -21.54 -8.02
C VAL A 30 11.57 -20.62 -7.05
N SER A 31 12.55 -21.14 -6.30
CA SER A 31 13.39 -20.30 -5.45
C SER A 31 14.21 -19.34 -6.31
N GLY A 32 14.05 -18.03 -6.08
CA GLY A 32 14.71 -16.98 -6.86
C GLY A 32 16.24 -16.96 -6.78
N GLY A 33 16.82 -17.63 -5.77
CA GLY A 33 18.28 -17.74 -5.61
C GLY A 33 18.93 -18.93 -6.34
N GLU A 34 18.14 -19.88 -6.86
CA GLU A 34 18.64 -21.15 -7.41
C GLU A 34 18.38 -21.34 -8.91
N VAL A 35 17.85 -20.34 -9.59
CA VAL A 35 17.49 -20.46 -11.00
C VAL A 35 18.71 -20.17 -11.86
N THR A 36 19.11 -21.16 -12.65
CA THR A 36 20.17 -21.02 -13.65
C THR A 36 19.58 -20.66 -15.02
N LEU A 37 20.41 -20.07 -15.87
CA LEU A 37 20.02 -19.73 -17.25
C LEU A 37 19.51 -20.97 -18.03
N ALA A 38 20.15 -22.15 -17.84
CA ALA A 38 19.74 -23.41 -18.47
C ALA A 38 18.39 -23.91 -17.98
N LYS A 39 18.08 -23.74 -16.69
CA LYS A 39 16.81 -24.14 -16.09
C LYS A 39 15.67 -23.22 -16.54
N LEU A 40 15.94 -21.92 -16.65
CA LEU A 40 14.90 -20.94 -16.97
C LEU A 40 14.59 -20.91 -18.48
N PHE A 41 15.60 -20.88 -19.34
CA PHE A 41 15.45 -20.62 -20.77
C PHE A 41 15.70 -21.86 -21.64
N VAL A 42 16.92 -22.28 -21.82
CA VAL A 42 17.28 -23.45 -22.64
C VAL A 42 18.57 -24.11 -22.15
N ASN A 43 18.57 -25.40 -22.16
CA ASN A 43 19.77 -26.20 -21.89
C ASN A 43 20.52 -26.46 -23.20
N ASN A 44 21.67 -25.82 -23.38
CA ASN A 44 22.48 -25.93 -24.64
C ASN A 44 22.98 -27.34 -24.94
N SER A 45 23.22 -28.19 -23.92
CA SER A 45 23.70 -29.55 -24.13
C SER A 45 22.62 -30.50 -24.61
N THR A 46 21.35 -30.24 -24.29
CA THR A 46 20.23 -31.13 -24.65
C THR A 46 19.25 -30.49 -25.63
N GLY A 47 19.36 -29.17 -25.89
CA GLY A 47 18.39 -28.41 -26.72
C GLY A 47 17.02 -28.28 -26.08
N LYS A 48 16.80 -28.76 -24.84
CA LYS A 48 15.48 -28.69 -24.19
C LYS A 48 15.20 -27.29 -23.69
N LEU A 49 13.97 -26.82 -23.96
CA LEU A 49 13.45 -25.58 -23.40
C LEU A 49 13.40 -25.64 -21.87
N GLY A 50 13.67 -24.51 -21.22
CA GLY A 50 13.53 -24.33 -19.80
C GLY A 50 12.09 -23.97 -19.38
N LEU A 51 11.94 -23.46 -18.16
CA LEU A 51 10.65 -23.19 -17.54
C LEU A 51 9.75 -22.28 -18.35
N VAL A 52 10.30 -21.23 -18.97
CA VAL A 52 9.52 -20.27 -19.80
C VAL A 52 8.91 -20.89 -21.04
N GLY A 53 9.41 -22.04 -21.49
CA GLY A 53 8.87 -22.76 -22.64
C GLY A 53 7.71 -23.71 -22.30
N TYR A 54 7.52 -24.04 -21.01
CA TYR A 54 6.51 -25.02 -20.58
C TYR A 54 5.37 -24.39 -19.77
N TRP A 55 5.67 -23.34 -18.99
CA TRP A 55 4.75 -22.76 -18.03
C TRP A 55 4.16 -21.44 -18.54
N ASP A 56 2.93 -21.17 -18.17
CA ASP A 56 2.28 -19.89 -18.44
C ASP A 56 2.76 -18.79 -17.50
N VAL A 57 3.13 -19.16 -16.26
CA VAL A 57 3.68 -18.27 -15.24
C VAL A 57 4.88 -18.94 -14.58
N VAL A 58 5.99 -18.20 -14.51
CA VAL A 58 7.16 -18.58 -13.70
C VAL A 58 7.28 -17.55 -12.57
N ALA A 59 6.98 -17.99 -11.35
CA ALA A 59 7.08 -17.16 -10.16
C ALA A 59 8.39 -17.46 -9.42
N PHE A 60 9.13 -16.42 -9.06
CA PHE A 60 10.38 -16.48 -8.33
C PHE A 60 10.11 -16.12 -6.87
N ASP A 61 10.13 -17.12 -5.99
CA ASP A 61 9.96 -16.95 -4.55
C ASP A 61 11.27 -16.53 -3.89
N GLU A 62 11.14 -15.88 -2.73
CA GLU A 62 12.30 -15.33 -2.01
C GLU A 62 13.23 -14.50 -2.91
N PHE A 63 12.62 -13.77 -3.85
CA PHE A 63 13.38 -12.95 -4.80
C PHE A 63 14.11 -11.79 -4.12
N ALA A 64 13.57 -11.28 -3.01
CA ALA A 64 14.22 -10.30 -2.17
C ALA A 64 15.27 -10.94 -1.26
N GLY A 65 16.35 -10.23 -1.02
CA GLY A 65 17.49 -10.63 -0.19
C GLY A 65 18.79 -10.09 -0.77
N ALA A 66 19.24 -8.94 -0.29
CA ALA A 66 20.41 -8.19 -0.81
C ALA A 66 21.70 -9.00 -0.92
N ASN A 67 21.87 -10.05 -0.10
CA ASN A 67 23.09 -10.85 -0.06
C ASN A 67 23.11 -12.04 -1.03
N LYS A 68 22.10 -12.21 -1.90
CA LYS A 68 22.09 -13.31 -2.87
C LYS A 68 23.00 -13.00 -4.06
N SER A 69 23.88 -13.95 -4.39
CA SER A 69 24.70 -13.86 -5.60
C SER A 69 23.86 -14.15 -6.84
N VAL A 70 23.77 -13.20 -7.75
CA VAL A 70 23.01 -13.32 -9.00
C VAL A 70 23.95 -13.33 -10.20
N ASP A 71 23.67 -14.17 -11.18
CA ASP A 71 24.42 -14.18 -12.45
C ASP A 71 23.96 -12.99 -13.33
N LYS A 72 24.90 -12.13 -13.71
CA LYS A 72 24.62 -10.99 -14.60
C LYS A 72 24.07 -11.45 -15.95
N THR A 73 24.58 -12.54 -16.49
CA THR A 73 24.13 -13.08 -17.77
C THR A 73 22.65 -13.50 -17.71
N LEU A 74 22.23 -14.08 -16.59
CA LEU A 74 20.82 -14.41 -16.36
C LEU A 74 19.95 -13.17 -16.42
N VAL A 75 20.33 -12.09 -15.70
CA VAL A 75 19.57 -10.82 -15.70
C VAL A 75 19.50 -10.23 -17.11
N ASP A 76 20.58 -10.25 -17.87
CA ASP A 76 20.60 -9.71 -19.23
C ASP A 76 19.70 -10.49 -20.20
N VAL A 77 19.66 -11.82 -20.11
CA VAL A 77 18.74 -12.64 -20.90
C VAL A 77 17.29 -12.44 -20.46
N MET A 78 17.04 -12.33 -19.15
CA MET A 78 15.71 -12.00 -18.62
C MET A 78 15.21 -10.64 -19.14
N LYS A 79 16.06 -9.60 -19.15
CA LYS A 79 15.71 -8.30 -19.74
C LYS A 79 15.27 -8.42 -21.20
N ASN A 80 16.00 -9.17 -22.00
CA ASN A 80 15.65 -9.38 -23.40
C ASN A 80 14.33 -10.12 -23.57
N TYR A 81 14.12 -11.19 -22.80
CA TYR A 81 12.91 -11.96 -22.82
C TYR A 81 11.67 -11.13 -22.38
N MET A 82 11.78 -10.40 -21.28
CA MET A 82 10.69 -9.55 -20.77
C MET A 82 10.29 -8.46 -21.78
N ALA A 83 11.24 -7.97 -22.60
CA ALA A 83 10.96 -6.97 -23.63
C ALA A 83 10.38 -7.56 -24.91
N ASN A 84 10.89 -8.70 -25.37
CA ASN A 84 10.70 -9.15 -26.76
C ASN A 84 10.02 -10.53 -26.86
N ARG A 85 9.70 -11.19 -25.75
CA ARG A 85 9.20 -12.58 -25.69
C ARG A 85 10.18 -13.58 -26.33
N SER A 86 11.41 -13.18 -26.56
CA SER A 86 12.42 -13.99 -27.23
C SER A 86 13.71 -14.03 -26.45
N PHE A 87 14.41 -15.10 -26.59
CA PHE A 87 15.75 -15.32 -26.02
C PHE A 87 16.59 -16.15 -26.96
N SER A 88 17.88 -15.91 -26.94
CA SER A 88 18.84 -16.74 -27.67
C SER A 88 19.87 -17.28 -26.70
N ARG A 89 20.18 -18.55 -26.89
CA ARG A 89 21.31 -19.20 -26.26
C ARG A 89 21.93 -20.21 -27.24
N GLY A 90 23.04 -19.80 -27.85
CA GLY A 90 23.60 -20.50 -29.01
C GLY A 90 23.21 -19.84 -30.32
N THR A 91 22.88 -20.63 -31.33
CA THR A 91 22.65 -20.16 -32.73
C THR A 91 21.17 -19.85 -33.01
N GLU A 92 20.24 -20.33 -32.21
CA GLU A 92 18.81 -20.20 -32.48
C GLU A 92 18.17 -19.16 -31.56
N GLN A 93 17.23 -18.37 -32.13
CA GLN A 93 16.35 -17.49 -31.38
C GLN A 93 15.04 -18.22 -31.12
N LEU A 94 14.68 -18.34 -29.85
CA LEU A 94 13.47 -19.01 -29.38
C LEU A 94 12.48 -17.98 -28.84
N THR A 95 11.20 -18.29 -28.92
CA THR A 95 10.12 -17.46 -28.37
C THR A 95 9.33 -18.22 -27.32
N ALA A 96 8.81 -17.49 -26.34
CA ALA A 96 7.92 -18.04 -25.33
C ALA A 96 6.99 -16.94 -24.79
N ASP A 97 5.88 -17.35 -24.17
CA ASP A 97 4.81 -16.44 -23.69
C ASP A 97 4.67 -16.41 -22.17
N ALA A 98 5.55 -17.10 -21.45
CA ALA A 98 5.49 -17.13 -19.98
C ALA A 98 5.57 -15.73 -19.35
N SER A 99 4.74 -15.49 -18.38
CA SER A 99 4.80 -14.32 -17.52
C SER A 99 5.76 -14.56 -16.36
N MET A 100 6.45 -13.53 -15.90
CA MET A 100 7.36 -13.61 -14.75
C MET A 100 6.76 -12.86 -13.56
N ALA A 101 6.69 -13.54 -12.42
CA ALA A 101 6.26 -12.94 -11.14
C ALA A 101 7.43 -12.99 -10.15
N PHE A 102 7.81 -11.85 -9.61
CA PHE A 102 8.90 -11.73 -8.65
C PHE A 102 8.33 -11.48 -7.26
N VAL A 103 8.50 -12.43 -6.35
CA VAL A 103 7.88 -12.42 -5.03
C VAL A 103 8.95 -12.37 -3.96
N GLY A 104 8.80 -11.43 -3.03
CA GLY A 104 9.79 -11.27 -1.97
C GLY A 104 9.25 -10.61 -0.70
N ASN A 105 10.01 -10.77 0.37
CA ASN A 105 9.69 -10.13 1.65
C ASN A 105 10.51 -8.85 1.81
N THR A 106 9.87 -7.78 2.28
CA THR A 106 10.56 -6.56 2.66
C THR A 106 11.16 -6.72 4.06
N SER A 107 12.35 -6.18 4.26
CA SER A 107 13.07 -6.22 5.54
C SER A 107 12.76 -5.00 6.42
N ARG A 108 12.18 -3.95 5.84
CA ARG A 108 11.90 -2.67 6.50
C ARG A 108 10.46 -2.22 6.27
N SER A 109 9.98 -1.30 7.11
CA SER A 109 8.69 -0.67 6.89
C SER A 109 8.70 0.21 5.64
N VAL A 110 7.51 0.46 5.07
CA VAL A 110 7.37 1.31 3.87
C VAL A 110 7.90 2.72 4.11
N SER A 111 7.56 3.33 5.26
CA SER A 111 8.03 4.66 5.61
C SER A 111 9.55 4.74 5.70
N TYR A 112 10.19 3.71 6.29
CA TYR A 112 11.65 3.62 6.33
C TYR A 112 12.26 3.55 4.92
N MET A 113 11.72 2.68 4.06
CA MET A 113 12.21 2.54 2.68
C MET A 113 12.06 3.84 1.89
N LEU A 114 10.92 4.53 2.01
CA LEU A 114 10.68 5.80 1.35
C LEU A 114 11.60 6.92 1.82
N LYS A 115 11.95 6.93 3.12
CA LYS A 115 12.82 7.95 3.73
C LYS A 115 14.31 7.71 3.42
N HIS A 116 14.77 6.47 3.45
CA HIS A 116 16.20 6.13 3.47
C HIS A 116 16.70 5.39 2.23
N SER A 117 15.79 4.86 1.39
CA SER A 117 16.14 4.06 0.22
C SER A 117 15.06 4.17 -0.86
N HIS A 118 14.60 3.06 -1.36
CA HIS A 118 13.51 2.94 -2.35
C HIS A 118 12.81 1.59 -2.21
N LEU A 119 11.61 1.45 -2.78
CA LEU A 119 10.78 0.24 -2.62
C LEU A 119 11.39 -1.04 -3.24
N PHE A 120 12.44 -0.93 -4.02
CA PHE A 120 13.20 -2.06 -4.57
C PHE A 120 14.48 -2.37 -3.80
N SER A 121 14.76 -1.69 -2.68
CA SER A 121 16.03 -1.83 -1.95
C SER A 121 16.31 -3.22 -1.39
N ASP A 122 15.28 -4.03 -1.18
CA ASP A 122 15.43 -5.43 -0.73
C ASP A 122 15.80 -6.41 -1.87
N LEU A 123 15.75 -5.98 -3.13
CA LEU A 123 16.20 -6.80 -4.25
C LEU A 123 17.72 -6.91 -4.27
N PRO A 124 18.29 -8.03 -4.73
CA PRO A 124 19.72 -8.11 -5.03
C PRO A 124 20.17 -7.02 -6.02
N ASP A 125 21.33 -6.43 -5.81
CA ASP A 125 21.85 -5.26 -6.55
C ASP A 125 21.72 -5.39 -8.07
N LYS A 126 21.96 -6.58 -8.63
CA LYS A 126 21.86 -6.81 -10.08
C LYS A 126 20.44 -6.72 -10.63
N TYR A 127 19.42 -6.91 -9.79
CA TYR A 127 18.02 -6.72 -10.17
C TYR A 127 17.51 -5.30 -9.92
N GLN A 128 18.29 -4.45 -9.24
CA GLN A 128 18.02 -3.02 -9.12
C GLN A 128 18.44 -2.22 -10.37
N ASP A 129 18.87 -2.91 -11.44
CA ASP A 129 19.13 -2.33 -12.76
C ASP A 129 17.87 -1.66 -13.31
N SER A 130 17.95 -0.36 -13.62
CA SER A 130 16.81 0.44 -14.09
C SER A 130 16.18 -0.14 -15.35
N ALA A 131 17.00 -0.73 -16.24
CA ALA A 131 16.52 -1.36 -17.46
C ALA A 131 15.78 -2.69 -17.18
N PHE A 132 16.13 -3.42 -16.13
CA PHE A 132 15.38 -4.60 -15.67
C PHE A 132 14.04 -4.17 -15.08
N LEU A 133 14.05 -3.22 -14.15
CA LEU A 133 12.85 -2.73 -13.46
C LEU A 133 11.85 -2.09 -14.41
N ASP A 134 12.31 -1.38 -15.45
CA ASP A 134 11.43 -0.75 -16.45
C ASP A 134 10.61 -1.74 -17.28
N ARG A 135 10.93 -3.06 -17.21
CA ARG A 135 10.18 -4.14 -17.83
C ARG A 135 9.15 -4.80 -16.90
N VAL A 136 9.10 -4.36 -15.66
CA VAL A 136 8.06 -4.76 -14.70
C VAL A 136 6.80 -3.93 -15.00
N HIS A 137 5.71 -4.61 -15.33
CA HIS A 137 4.46 -3.95 -15.73
C HIS A 137 3.67 -3.43 -14.52
N PHE A 138 3.77 -4.11 -13.37
CA PHE A 138 2.98 -3.80 -12.20
C PHE A 138 3.74 -4.13 -10.90
N TYR A 139 3.65 -3.23 -9.93
CA TYR A 139 4.12 -3.47 -8.55
C TYR A 139 2.93 -3.66 -7.63
N ILE A 140 2.80 -4.85 -7.05
CA ILE A 140 1.83 -5.15 -5.99
C ILE A 140 2.44 -4.75 -4.65
N PRO A 141 1.87 -3.75 -3.95
CA PRO A 141 2.33 -3.36 -2.62
C PRO A 141 1.86 -4.41 -1.59
N GLY A 142 2.71 -5.38 -1.28
CA GLY A 142 2.35 -6.48 -0.38
C GLY A 142 1.99 -6.03 1.05
N TRP A 143 2.34 -4.80 1.44
CA TRP A 143 1.88 -4.18 2.69
C TRP A 143 0.42 -3.73 2.67
N GLU A 144 -0.20 -3.62 1.50
CA GLU A 144 -1.65 -3.41 1.36
C GLU A 144 -2.42 -4.73 1.31
N VAL A 145 -1.73 -5.88 1.20
CA VAL A 145 -2.33 -7.20 1.20
C VAL A 145 -2.59 -7.66 2.63
N ALA A 146 -3.84 -8.02 2.93
CA ALA A 146 -4.19 -8.53 4.26
C ALA A 146 -3.48 -9.87 4.55
N ILE A 147 -2.98 -10.02 5.78
CA ILE A 147 -2.45 -11.31 6.23
C ILE A 147 -3.57 -12.34 6.21
N ILE A 148 -3.33 -13.50 5.62
CA ILE A 148 -4.30 -14.61 5.55
C ILE A 148 -4.62 -15.09 6.96
N ARG A 149 -5.91 -15.17 7.28
CA ARG A 149 -6.45 -15.63 8.56
C ARG A 149 -7.50 -16.71 8.32
N ASN A 150 -7.72 -17.56 9.31
CA ASN A 150 -8.70 -18.65 9.21
C ASN A 150 -10.11 -18.14 8.87
N GLU A 151 -10.50 -16.96 9.33
CA GLU A 151 -11.80 -16.36 9.06
C GLU A 151 -12.02 -15.98 7.59
N MET A 152 -10.96 -15.96 6.78
CA MET A 152 -11.04 -15.72 5.34
C MET A 152 -11.39 -16.96 4.52
N PHE A 153 -11.33 -18.14 5.14
CA PHE A 153 -11.72 -19.38 4.49
C PHE A 153 -13.20 -19.65 4.74
N THR A 154 -13.89 -20.14 3.73
CA THR A 154 -15.30 -20.54 3.84
C THR A 154 -15.42 -22.06 4.01
N ASP A 155 -16.38 -22.50 4.81
CA ASP A 155 -16.79 -23.90 4.91
C ASP A 155 -17.82 -24.28 3.82
N GLY A 156 -18.20 -23.32 2.96
CA GLY A 156 -19.14 -23.50 1.88
C GLY A 156 -18.49 -24.07 0.61
N PHE A 157 -19.30 -24.23 -0.43
CA PHE A 157 -18.84 -24.68 -1.74
C PHE A 157 -17.95 -23.61 -2.39
N GLY A 158 -16.77 -24.04 -2.85
CA GLY A 158 -15.86 -23.24 -3.64
C GLY A 158 -15.98 -23.54 -5.14
N PHE A 159 -15.42 -22.66 -5.96
CA PHE A 159 -15.29 -22.92 -7.39
C PHE A 159 -14.11 -23.87 -7.64
N ILE A 160 -14.21 -24.75 -8.64
CA ILE A 160 -13.12 -25.67 -9.00
C ILE A 160 -11.96 -24.85 -9.57
N VAL A 161 -10.85 -24.77 -8.84
CA VAL A 161 -9.68 -23.93 -9.18
C VAL A 161 -9.08 -24.32 -10.51
N ASP A 162 -8.94 -25.63 -10.81
CA ASP A 162 -8.39 -26.12 -12.08
C ASP A 162 -9.23 -25.69 -13.28
N TYR A 163 -10.57 -25.72 -13.14
CA TYR A 163 -11.45 -25.24 -14.20
C TYR A 163 -11.29 -23.74 -14.42
N LEU A 164 -11.21 -22.96 -13.35
CA LEU A 164 -10.98 -21.51 -13.42
C LEU A 164 -9.63 -21.20 -14.10
N ALA A 165 -8.59 -21.95 -13.77
CA ALA A 165 -7.27 -21.84 -14.38
C ALA A 165 -7.31 -22.10 -15.89
N GLN A 166 -8.09 -23.10 -16.35
CA GLN A 166 -8.28 -23.37 -17.78
C GLN A 166 -9.01 -22.22 -18.47
N VAL A 167 -10.03 -21.64 -17.84
CA VAL A 167 -10.73 -20.46 -18.38
C VAL A 167 -9.75 -19.29 -18.55
N PHE A 168 -8.93 -19.01 -17.54
CA PHE A 168 -7.92 -17.94 -17.59
C PHE A 168 -6.85 -18.21 -18.65
N LYS A 169 -6.42 -19.47 -18.79
CA LYS A 169 -5.49 -19.86 -19.85
C LYS A 169 -6.07 -19.58 -21.25
N HIS A 170 -7.33 -19.91 -21.47
CA HIS A 170 -8.01 -19.63 -22.73
C HIS A 170 -8.11 -18.11 -23.01
N GLN A 171 -8.48 -17.32 -21.99
CA GLN A 171 -8.62 -15.87 -22.10
C GLN A 171 -7.27 -15.14 -22.28
N ARG A 172 -6.15 -15.79 -21.99
CA ARG A 172 -4.83 -15.20 -22.02
C ARG A 172 -4.46 -14.58 -23.37
N PHE A 173 -4.94 -15.17 -24.45
CA PHE A 173 -4.70 -14.75 -25.84
C PHE A 173 -5.69 -13.70 -26.35
N GLN A 174 -6.71 -13.35 -25.56
CA GLN A 174 -7.66 -12.30 -25.92
C GLN A 174 -7.13 -10.92 -25.53
N ASP A 175 -7.52 -9.89 -26.28
CA ASP A 175 -7.19 -8.49 -26.00
C ASP A 175 -8.45 -7.68 -25.68
N TYR A 176 -8.47 -6.99 -24.54
CA TYR A 176 -9.56 -6.11 -24.10
C TYR A 176 -9.14 -4.65 -24.04
N THR A 177 -7.97 -4.30 -24.56
CA THR A 177 -7.45 -2.91 -24.52
C THR A 177 -8.30 -1.94 -25.33
N ASP A 178 -9.04 -2.44 -26.33
CA ASP A 178 -9.95 -1.66 -27.15
C ASP A 178 -11.06 -0.98 -26.33
N ILE A 179 -11.49 -1.58 -25.23
CA ILE A 179 -12.53 -1.04 -24.35
C ILE A 179 -12.02 0.27 -23.70
N THR A 180 -10.80 0.26 -23.16
CA THR A 180 -10.24 1.43 -22.50
C THR A 180 -9.88 2.54 -23.46
N ARG A 181 -9.27 2.20 -24.61
CA ARG A 181 -8.85 3.17 -25.63
C ARG A 181 -9.99 3.97 -26.25
N LYS A 182 -11.22 3.45 -26.19
CA LYS A 182 -12.43 4.16 -26.66
C LYS A 182 -12.92 5.21 -25.66
N LEU A 183 -12.57 5.07 -24.40
CA LEU A 183 -13.09 5.89 -23.30
C LEU A 183 -12.05 6.87 -22.74
N PHE A 184 -10.78 6.45 -22.71
CA PHE A 184 -9.72 7.21 -22.07
C PHE A 184 -8.44 7.26 -22.92
N GLU A 185 -7.80 8.40 -22.93
CA GLU A 185 -6.50 8.62 -23.55
C GLU A 185 -5.42 8.77 -22.48
N LEU A 186 -4.33 8.01 -22.61
CA LEU A 186 -3.17 8.12 -21.73
C LEU A 186 -2.27 9.29 -22.11
N ASP A 187 -1.72 9.99 -21.12
CA ASP A 187 -0.82 11.12 -21.32
C ASP A 187 0.34 10.79 -22.27
N THR A 188 0.73 11.76 -23.08
CA THR A 188 1.77 11.62 -24.11
C THR A 188 3.17 11.49 -23.49
N SER A 189 3.39 11.99 -22.25
CA SER A 189 4.64 11.85 -21.51
C SER A 189 4.93 10.40 -21.09
N LEU A 190 3.91 9.53 -21.03
CA LEU A 190 4.07 8.13 -20.71
C LEU A 190 4.83 7.40 -21.83
N SER A 191 5.90 6.70 -21.48
CA SER A 191 6.69 5.91 -22.43
C SER A 191 5.87 4.75 -23.00
N THR A 192 6.35 4.16 -24.10
CA THR A 192 5.71 2.97 -24.69
C THR A 192 5.59 1.83 -23.69
N ARG A 193 6.61 1.63 -22.83
CA ARG A 193 6.60 0.59 -21.78
C ARG A 193 5.59 0.88 -20.68
N ASP A 194 5.44 2.15 -20.30
CA ASP A 194 4.42 2.53 -19.30
C ASP A 194 3.02 2.24 -19.84
N LYS A 195 2.76 2.65 -21.10
CA LYS A 195 1.48 2.38 -21.79
C LYS A 195 1.24 0.88 -21.95
N GLU A 196 2.26 0.10 -22.32
CA GLU A 196 2.15 -1.37 -22.43
C GLU A 196 1.80 -2.01 -21.10
N GLY A 197 2.50 -1.64 -20.02
CA GLY A 197 2.22 -2.17 -18.67
C GLY A 197 0.80 -1.85 -18.21
N ILE A 198 0.35 -0.61 -18.41
CA ILE A 198 -1.02 -0.19 -18.08
C ILE A 198 -2.03 -0.98 -18.91
N HIS A 199 -1.87 -1.05 -20.22
CA HIS A 199 -2.82 -1.75 -21.11
C HIS A 199 -2.91 -3.24 -20.83
N LYS A 200 -1.78 -3.93 -20.60
CA LYS A 200 -1.79 -5.35 -20.22
C LYS A 200 -2.51 -5.58 -18.90
N THR A 201 -2.28 -4.70 -17.91
CA THR A 201 -2.95 -4.80 -16.60
C THR A 201 -4.46 -4.60 -16.75
N VAL A 202 -4.89 -3.56 -17.47
CA VAL A 202 -6.31 -3.30 -17.73
C VAL A 202 -6.96 -4.45 -18.48
N SER A 203 -6.36 -4.92 -19.57
CA SER A 203 -6.87 -6.06 -20.35
C SER A 203 -6.99 -7.32 -19.49
N GLY A 204 -5.98 -7.62 -18.68
CA GLY A 204 -5.99 -8.76 -17.77
C GLY A 204 -7.15 -8.70 -16.77
N LEU A 205 -7.33 -7.56 -16.09
CA LEU A 205 -8.39 -7.37 -15.10
C LEU A 205 -9.78 -7.39 -15.75
N LEU A 206 -9.96 -6.73 -16.89
CA LEU A 206 -11.23 -6.78 -17.63
C LEU A 206 -11.61 -8.20 -18.04
N LYS A 207 -10.68 -9.02 -18.49
CA LYS A 207 -10.92 -10.43 -18.83
C LYS A 207 -11.37 -11.26 -17.63
N ILE A 208 -10.82 -11.00 -16.47
CA ILE A 208 -11.13 -11.74 -15.24
C ILE A 208 -12.47 -11.29 -14.65
N ILE A 209 -12.70 -9.97 -14.55
CA ILE A 209 -13.86 -9.40 -13.86
C ILE A 209 -15.07 -9.32 -14.80
N PHE A 210 -14.86 -8.96 -16.07
CA PHE A 210 -15.89 -8.73 -17.07
C PHE A 210 -15.67 -9.57 -18.34
N PRO A 211 -15.62 -10.91 -18.24
CA PRO A 211 -15.35 -11.79 -19.39
C PRO A 211 -16.38 -11.62 -20.53
N HIS A 212 -17.58 -11.17 -20.19
CA HIS A 212 -18.67 -10.89 -21.14
C HIS A 212 -18.57 -9.53 -21.84
N ARG A 213 -17.51 -8.72 -21.57
CA ARG A 213 -17.24 -7.38 -22.12
C ARG A 213 -18.31 -6.32 -21.83
N LYS A 214 -19.30 -6.62 -20.97
CA LYS A 214 -20.30 -5.63 -20.53
C LYS A 214 -19.78 -4.96 -19.27
N VAL A 215 -19.28 -3.76 -19.42
CA VAL A 215 -18.64 -2.99 -18.36
C VAL A 215 -19.05 -1.54 -18.50
N SER A 216 -19.32 -0.87 -17.41
CA SER A 216 -19.60 0.56 -17.36
C SER A 216 -18.33 1.41 -17.47
N LYS A 217 -18.47 2.67 -17.89
CA LYS A 217 -17.34 3.62 -17.98
C LYS A 217 -16.64 3.79 -16.63
N ALA A 218 -17.41 3.87 -15.54
CA ALA A 218 -16.88 4.02 -14.18
C ALA A 218 -16.03 2.80 -13.73
N GLU A 219 -16.47 1.58 -14.08
CA GLU A 219 -15.71 0.36 -13.79
C GLU A 219 -14.41 0.30 -14.61
N VAL A 220 -14.45 0.70 -15.89
CA VAL A 220 -13.24 0.78 -16.73
C VAL A 220 -12.28 1.83 -16.17
N GLU A 221 -12.78 3.00 -15.75
CA GLU A 221 -11.98 4.06 -15.14
C GLU A 221 -11.30 3.58 -13.85
N TRP A 222 -12.04 2.88 -13.01
CA TRP A 222 -11.49 2.31 -11.78
C TRP A 222 -10.34 1.31 -12.05
N ILE A 223 -10.53 0.39 -13.01
CA ILE A 223 -9.48 -0.56 -13.44
C ILE A 223 -8.28 0.18 -14.04
N LEU A 224 -8.52 1.22 -14.84
CA LEU A 224 -7.47 2.02 -15.44
C LEU A 224 -6.62 2.72 -14.35
N ARG A 225 -7.25 3.35 -13.37
CA ARG A 225 -6.56 4.01 -12.25
C ARG A 225 -5.71 3.02 -11.46
N PHE A 226 -6.26 1.84 -11.15
CA PHE A 226 -5.52 0.78 -10.48
C PHE A 226 -4.29 0.32 -11.28
N ALA A 227 -4.45 0.12 -12.60
CA ALA A 227 -3.36 -0.28 -13.48
C ALA A 227 -2.27 0.80 -13.56
N MET A 228 -2.68 2.07 -13.66
CA MET A 228 -1.78 3.22 -13.67
C MET A 228 -1.02 3.37 -12.35
N GLU A 229 -1.69 3.17 -11.20
CA GLU A 229 -1.06 3.23 -9.89
C GLU A 229 0.06 2.19 -9.75
N GLY A 230 -0.19 0.92 -10.09
CA GLY A 230 0.83 -0.12 -10.00
C GLY A 230 2.03 0.12 -10.93
N ARG A 231 1.80 0.66 -12.12
CA ARG A 231 2.91 1.03 -13.03
C ARG A 231 3.61 2.32 -12.59
N LYS A 232 2.89 3.31 -12.07
CA LYS A 232 3.47 4.54 -11.49
C LYS A 232 4.43 4.20 -10.36
N ARG A 233 4.05 3.28 -9.48
CA ARG A 233 4.91 2.80 -8.38
C ARG A 233 6.26 2.28 -8.89
N VAL A 234 6.24 1.49 -9.97
CA VAL A 234 7.50 1.04 -10.63
C VAL A 234 8.29 2.24 -11.16
N LYS A 235 7.65 3.14 -11.90
CA LYS A 235 8.33 4.25 -12.57
C LYS A 235 8.93 5.26 -11.59
N THR A 236 8.19 5.60 -10.54
CA THR A 236 8.66 6.52 -9.49
C THR A 236 9.92 5.98 -8.80
N GLU A 237 9.96 4.69 -8.53
CA GLU A 237 11.13 4.08 -7.89
C GLU A 237 12.33 3.98 -8.84
N ILE A 238 12.10 3.75 -10.14
CA ILE A 238 13.18 3.80 -11.14
C ILE A 238 13.80 5.19 -11.20
N MET A 239 13.00 6.25 -11.18
CA MET A 239 13.51 7.63 -11.20
C MET A 239 14.34 8.00 -9.95
N LYS A 240 14.10 7.34 -8.82
CA LYS A 240 14.95 7.49 -7.62
C LYS A 240 16.30 6.80 -7.78
N ILE A 241 16.33 5.63 -8.45
CA ILE A 241 17.53 4.82 -8.68
C ILE A 241 18.39 5.42 -9.80
N ASP A 242 17.76 5.87 -10.87
CA ASP A 242 18.42 6.35 -12.10
C ASP A 242 17.84 7.71 -12.52
N ARG A 243 18.62 8.75 -12.25
CA ARG A 243 18.26 10.15 -12.55
C ARG A 243 18.29 10.52 -14.04
N THR A 244 18.64 9.58 -14.92
CA THR A 244 18.57 9.81 -16.38
C THR A 244 17.17 9.64 -16.95
N PHE A 245 16.22 9.12 -16.15
CA PHE A 245 14.82 9.05 -16.53
C PHE A 245 14.13 10.39 -16.30
N ASP A 246 13.46 10.90 -17.33
CA ASP A 246 12.67 12.12 -17.24
C ASP A 246 11.46 11.94 -16.30
N PRO A 247 11.06 13.00 -15.56
CA PRO A 247 9.83 12.99 -14.79
C PRO A 247 8.62 12.73 -15.68
N VAL A 248 7.74 11.82 -15.25
CA VAL A 248 6.57 11.38 -16.00
C VAL A 248 5.32 11.63 -15.16
N GLN A 249 4.28 12.19 -15.78
CA GLN A 249 3.01 12.41 -15.13
C GLN A 249 2.01 11.31 -15.51
N PHE A 250 1.53 10.58 -14.51
CA PHE A 250 0.53 9.54 -14.70
C PHE A 250 -0.87 10.16 -14.76
N ARG A 251 -1.21 10.68 -15.95
CA ARG A 251 -2.50 11.30 -16.26
C ARG A 251 -3.23 10.55 -17.34
N TYR A 252 -4.53 10.64 -17.33
CA TYR A 252 -5.41 10.18 -18.41
C TYR A 252 -6.51 11.21 -18.64
N THR A 253 -6.99 11.29 -19.88
CA THR A 253 -8.06 12.19 -20.29
C THR A 253 -9.29 11.38 -20.65
N ASP A 254 -10.43 11.73 -20.11
CA ASP A 254 -11.73 11.22 -20.52
C ASP A 254 -12.06 11.78 -21.91
N ILE A 255 -12.23 10.90 -22.90
CA ILE A 255 -12.44 11.31 -24.30
C ILE A 255 -13.78 12.03 -24.48
N GLU A 256 -14.79 11.67 -23.70
CA GLU A 256 -16.14 12.26 -23.81
C GLU A 256 -16.21 13.66 -23.18
N THR A 257 -15.62 13.82 -22.01
CA THR A 257 -15.70 15.09 -21.25
C THR A 257 -14.52 16.02 -21.48
N GLY A 258 -13.39 15.50 -21.97
CA GLY A 258 -12.12 16.23 -22.05
C GLY A 258 -11.44 16.45 -20.70
N GLU A 259 -11.99 15.92 -19.62
CA GLU A 259 -11.42 16.06 -18.27
C GLU A 259 -10.14 15.23 -18.12
N THR A 260 -9.06 15.88 -17.67
CA THR A 260 -7.80 15.19 -17.39
C THR A 260 -7.65 14.96 -15.90
N LYS A 261 -7.36 13.70 -15.52
CA LYS A 261 -7.21 13.28 -14.13
C LYS A 261 -5.81 12.73 -13.89
N THR A 262 -5.24 13.03 -12.74
CA THR A 262 -3.94 12.52 -12.27
C THR A 262 -4.16 11.31 -11.35
N VAL A 263 -3.28 10.32 -11.46
CA VAL A 263 -3.27 9.16 -10.57
C VAL A 263 -2.11 9.30 -9.59
N GLU A 264 -2.43 9.19 -8.31
CA GLU A 264 -1.47 9.14 -7.21
C GLU A 264 -1.41 7.73 -6.62
N THR A 265 -0.25 7.32 -6.12
CA THR A 265 -0.12 6.03 -5.42
C THR A 265 -0.58 6.16 -3.97
N ALA A 266 -0.92 5.03 -3.36
CA ALA A 266 -1.27 5.01 -1.94
C ALA A 266 -0.14 5.56 -1.05
N GLU A 267 1.12 5.35 -1.44
CA GLU A 267 2.30 5.86 -0.75
C GLU A 267 2.41 7.39 -0.88
N GLU A 268 2.14 7.96 -2.06
CA GLU A 268 2.13 9.41 -2.26
C GLU A 268 1.07 10.09 -1.38
N LEU A 269 -0.11 9.51 -1.31
CA LEU A 269 -1.21 10.02 -0.47
C LEU A 269 -0.91 9.88 1.03
N ARG A 270 -0.29 8.76 1.44
CA ARG A 270 0.00 8.48 2.85
C ARG A 270 1.25 9.20 3.37
N TYR A 271 2.23 9.41 2.49
CA TYR A 271 3.54 9.98 2.83
C TYR A 271 3.94 11.12 1.87
N PRO A 272 3.13 12.18 1.70
CA PRO A 272 3.35 13.21 0.69
C PRO A 272 4.70 13.94 0.84
N HIS A 273 5.21 14.05 2.05
CA HIS A 273 6.49 14.71 2.36
C HIS A 273 7.71 13.99 1.76
N PHE A 274 7.64 12.69 1.44
CA PHE A 274 8.73 11.97 0.78
C PHE A 274 8.72 12.15 -0.76
N TYR A 275 7.65 12.68 -1.32
CA TYR A 275 7.48 12.86 -2.77
C TYR A 275 7.58 14.32 -3.21
N ARG A 276 7.36 15.31 -2.33
CA ARG A 276 7.49 16.75 -2.65
C ARG A 276 8.90 17.17 -3.10
N ALA A 277 9.93 16.48 -2.63
CA ALA A 277 11.33 16.77 -2.99
C ALA A 277 11.70 16.36 -4.43
N VAL A 278 10.86 15.60 -5.13
CA VAL A 278 11.11 15.13 -6.51
C VAL A 278 10.63 16.14 -7.56
N HIS A 279 9.81 17.12 -7.17
CA HIS A 279 9.27 18.15 -8.06
C HIS A 279 9.47 19.57 -7.50
N PRO A 280 10.70 20.14 -7.51
CA PRO A 280 10.94 21.49 -7.00
C PRO A 280 10.63 22.58 -8.06
N GLY A 281 9.42 22.60 -8.65
CA GLY A 281 9.15 23.50 -9.76
C GLY A 281 7.74 24.07 -9.90
N GLU A 282 6.75 23.61 -9.15
CA GLU A 282 5.35 24.02 -9.37
C GLU A 282 4.72 24.89 -8.25
N GLU A 283 5.45 25.37 -7.25
CA GLU A 283 4.88 26.13 -6.11
C GLU A 283 5.02 27.67 -6.19
N GLU A 284 5.46 28.27 -7.29
CA GLU A 284 5.64 29.75 -7.32
C GLU A 284 4.63 30.56 -8.17
N THR A 285 3.52 29.99 -8.66
CA THR A 285 2.62 30.75 -9.54
C THR A 285 1.18 30.97 -9.06
N GLU A 286 0.78 30.53 -7.89
CA GLU A 286 -0.61 30.74 -7.42
C GLU A 286 -0.78 31.53 -6.11
N SER A 287 0.11 32.42 -5.79
CA SER A 287 -0.15 33.35 -4.68
C SER A 287 0.11 34.81 -5.08
N ARG A 288 -0.69 35.34 -6.03
CA ARG A 288 -0.99 36.77 -6.13
C ARG A 288 -2.17 37.05 -7.06
N SER A 289 -3.19 37.61 -6.48
CA SER A 289 -4.41 38.23 -7.00
C SER A 289 -5.67 37.36 -6.83
N THR A 290 -6.75 37.71 -6.13
CA THR A 290 -7.40 39.02 -6.00
C THR A 290 -8.46 38.89 -4.89
N GLU A 291 -8.50 39.86 -3.99
CA GLU A 291 -9.70 40.16 -3.18
C GLU A 291 -10.82 40.64 -4.12
N SER A 292 -12.02 40.09 -4.00
CA SER A 292 -13.28 40.84 -4.05
C SER A 292 -14.49 39.93 -3.95
N GLN A 293 -15.16 40.05 -2.85
CA GLN A 293 -16.63 40.09 -2.56
C GLN A 293 -17.59 39.43 -3.55
N VAL A 294 -18.45 38.52 -3.05
CA VAL A 294 -19.92 38.62 -2.90
C VAL A 294 -20.49 37.28 -2.39
N GLU A 295 -21.15 37.30 -1.24
CA GLU A 295 -22.14 36.30 -0.75
C GLU A 295 -23.45 36.40 -1.54
N PRO A 296 -24.45 35.47 -1.47
CA PRO A 296 -24.90 34.77 -0.26
C PRO A 296 -25.48 33.34 -0.42
N GLU A 297 -25.57 32.67 0.75
CA GLU A 297 -26.59 31.73 1.25
C GLU A 297 -26.97 30.45 0.49
N SER A 298 -26.69 29.27 1.08
CA SER A 298 -27.71 28.32 1.51
C SER A 298 -27.10 27.14 2.32
N GLN A 299 -27.49 27.09 3.56
CA GLN A 299 -27.71 25.97 4.49
C GLN A 299 -26.71 24.81 4.56
N ALA A 300 -25.98 24.77 5.69
CA ALA A 300 -25.06 23.80 6.20
C ALA A 300 -25.74 22.56 6.80
N PRO A 301 -25.00 21.45 6.91
CA PRO A 301 -25.00 20.64 8.12
C PRO A 301 -23.66 20.74 8.88
N ALA A 302 -23.80 21.00 10.15
CA ALA A 302 -22.91 20.85 11.32
C ALA A 302 -21.40 20.89 11.11
N GLU A 303 -20.82 21.95 11.60
CA GLU A 303 -19.40 22.32 11.68
C GLU A 303 -18.57 21.33 12.50
N THR A 304 -17.38 21.01 11.99
CA THR A 304 -16.27 20.44 12.76
C THR A 304 -15.30 21.57 13.09
N PRO A 305 -14.85 21.77 14.35
CA PRO A 305 -14.12 22.96 14.74
C PRO A 305 -12.66 22.97 14.28
N ALA A 306 -12.31 23.96 13.48
CA ALA A 306 -10.95 24.37 13.20
C ALA A 306 -10.61 25.65 13.97
N THR A 307 -10.62 25.56 15.31
CA THR A 307 -10.12 26.63 16.22
C THR A 307 -9.65 25.96 17.52
N SER A 308 -8.66 26.56 18.18
CA SER A 308 -8.17 26.12 19.50
C SER A 308 -9.35 25.87 20.44
N PRO A 309 -9.39 24.74 21.17
CA PRO A 309 -10.54 24.36 21.96
C PRO A 309 -10.82 25.39 23.06
N SER A 310 -12.03 25.90 23.10
CA SER A 310 -12.44 26.99 23.99
C SER A 310 -13.23 26.51 25.24
N GLY A 311 -12.88 25.34 25.82
CA GLY A 311 -13.49 24.85 27.06
C GLY A 311 -13.91 23.38 27.04
N PRO A 312 -14.48 22.86 28.15
CA PRO A 312 -14.97 21.49 28.24
C PRO A 312 -16.05 21.20 27.21
N GLN A 313 -15.97 20.05 26.55
CA GLN A 313 -16.92 19.64 25.51
C GLN A 313 -17.22 18.14 25.66
N HIS A 314 -18.43 17.75 25.30
CA HIS A 314 -18.85 16.36 25.27
C HIS A 314 -19.55 16.08 23.93
N PHE A 315 -19.18 14.97 23.28
CA PHE A 315 -19.77 14.53 22.02
C PHE A 315 -20.18 13.06 22.10
N THR A 316 -21.34 12.77 21.56
CA THR A 316 -21.82 11.41 21.34
C THR A 316 -21.75 11.12 19.86
N ILE A 317 -20.99 10.10 19.48
CA ILE A 317 -20.85 9.64 18.10
C ILE A 317 -21.75 8.43 17.91
N VAL A 318 -22.60 8.49 16.88
CA VAL A 318 -23.53 7.39 16.58
C VAL A 318 -22.86 6.31 15.76
N GLU A 319 -23.39 5.09 15.87
CA GLU A 319 -22.87 3.94 15.13
C GLU A 319 -23.00 4.18 13.61
N ASN A 320 -22.00 3.72 12.86
CA ASN A 320 -21.85 3.90 11.40
C ASN A 320 -21.59 5.33 10.93
N GLN A 321 -21.35 6.28 11.81
CA GLN A 321 -20.97 7.65 11.42
C GLN A 321 -19.60 7.62 10.73
N THR A 322 -19.45 8.43 9.68
CA THR A 322 -18.19 8.66 8.93
C THR A 322 -17.75 10.11 9.08
N GLY A 323 -16.56 10.45 8.57
CA GLY A 323 -16.02 11.80 8.69
C GLY A 323 -15.29 12.07 10.02
N ILE A 324 -15.10 11.04 10.84
CA ILE A 324 -14.39 11.07 12.11
C ILE A 324 -12.96 10.57 11.91
N SER A 325 -11.96 11.29 12.44
CA SER A 325 -10.56 10.85 12.42
C SER A 325 -9.85 11.20 13.72
N TYR A 326 -8.80 10.47 14.05
CA TYR A 326 -7.97 10.81 15.21
C TYR A 326 -7.40 12.22 15.12
N MET A 327 -7.05 12.67 13.91
CA MET A 327 -6.60 14.05 13.70
C MET A 327 -7.65 15.08 14.11
N LYS A 328 -8.92 14.85 13.78
CA LYS A 328 -10.03 15.75 14.17
C LYS A 328 -10.34 15.68 15.67
N LEU A 329 -10.32 14.47 16.24
CA LEU A 329 -10.65 14.26 17.65
C LEU A 329 -9.54 14.71 18.59
N PHE A 330 -8.30 14.37 18.29
CA PHE A 330 -7.17 14.56 19.21
C PHE A 330 -6.23 15.70 18.79
N GLY A 331 -6.05 15.93 17.50
CA GLY A 331 -5.04 16.87 16.98
C GLY A 331 -5.11 18.28 17.62
N PRO A 332 -6.28 18.91 17.75
CA PRO A 332 -6.38 20.24 18.40
C PRO A 332 -5.92 20.27 19.87
N TYR A 333 -6.03 19.15 20.59
CA TYR A 333 -5.72 19.02 22.02
C TYR A 333 -4.31 18.54 22.29
N LEU A 334 -3.64 17.96 21.28
CA LEU A 334 -2.27 17.47 21.36
C LEU A 334 -1.24 18.52 20.93
N ARG A 335 -1.64 19.60 20.28
CA ARG A 335 -0.72 20.67 19.84
C ARG A 335 -0.06 21.34 21.03
N GLY A 336 1.28 21.45 20.97
CA GLY A 336 2.10 22.05 22.02
C GLY A 336 2.26 21.18 23.27
N ALA A 337 1.73 19.95 23.28
CA ALA A 337 1.93 19.00 24.36
C ALA A 337 3.31 18.34 24.23
N ARG A 338 4.10 18.36 25.29
CA ARG A 338 5.39 17.68 25.40
C ARG A 338 5.31 16.36 26.16
N ARG A 339 4.25 16.20 26.95
CA ARG A 339 3.95 14.96 27.67
C ARG A 339 2.52 14.55 27.43
N ILE A 340 2.35 13.32 27.01
CA ILE A 340 1.04 12.72 26.73
C ILE A 340 1.00 11.39 27.48
N GLU A 341 0.05 11.24 28.39
CA GLU A 341 -0.22 9.99 29.08
C GLU A 341 -1.50 9.36 28.54
N ILE A 342 -1.41 8.11 28.15
CA ILE A 342 -2.52 7.30 27.65
C ILE A 342 -2.80 6.20 28.67
N VAL A 343 -4.00 6.19 29.23
CA VAL A 343 -4.47 5.09 30.08
C VAL A 343 -5.55 4.34 29.30
N ASP A 344 -5.23 3.14 28.84
CA ASP A 344 -6.18 2.26 28.14
C ASP A 344 -5.82 0.78 28.41
N PRO A 345 -6.51 0.11 29.32
CA PRO A 345 -6.20 -1.27 29.72
C PRO A 345 -6.46 -2.31 28.62
N TYR A 346 -6.96 -1.90 27.48
CA TYR A 346 -7.31 -2.80 26.39
C TYR A 346 -6.36 -2.72 25.18
N VAL A 347 -5.30 -1.93 25.21
CA VAL A 347 -4.28 -1.88 24.14
C VAL A 347 -3.36 -3.10 24.26
N ARG A 348 -3.80 -4.25 23.79
CA ARG A 348 -3.12 -5.54 23.96
C ARG A 348 -3.16 -6.46 22.74
N ARG A 349 -4.17 -6.35 21.89
CA ARG A 349 -4.27 -7.12 20.64
C ARG A 349 -3.71 -6.32 19.47
N MET A 350 -3.19 -6.98 18.44
CA MET A 350 -2.57 -6.33 17.27
C MET A 350 -3.40 -5.19 16.66
N TRP A 351 -4.71 -5.34 16.56
CA TRP A 351 -5.57 -4.28 16.02
C TRP A 351 -5.72 -3.08 16.96
N GLN A 352 -5.62 -3.27 18.28
CA GLN A 352 -5.62 -2.19 19.27
C GLN A 352 -4.26 -1.47 19.29
N ILE A 353 -3.17 -2.23 19.16
CA ILE A 353 -1.82 -1.68 18.99
C ILE A 353 -1.71 -0.89 17.69
N ARG A 354 -2.36 -1.34 16.62
CA ARG A 354 -2.48 -0.56 15.38
C ARG A 354 -3.21 0.77 15.60
N ASN A 355 -4.29 0.79 16.37
CA ASN A 355 -4.97 2.04 16.73
C ASN A 355 -4.05 2.98 17.51
N LEU A 356 -3.21 2.45 18.41
CA LEU A 356 -2.17 3.21 19.11
C LEU A 356 -1.15 3.80 18.11
N VAL A 357 -0.68 3.01 17.15
CA VAL A 357 0.25 3.49 16.11
C VAL A 357 -0.39 4.61 15.29
N GLU A 358 -1.66 4.47 14.91
CA GLU A 358 -2.41 5.52 14.20
C GLU A 358 -2.59 6.79 15.05
N PHE A 359 -2.72 6.67 16.36
CA PHE A 359 -2.72 7.81 17.28
C PHE A 359 -1.33 8.46 17.39
N LEU A 360 -0.26 7.68 17.49
CA LEU A 360 1.11 8.19 17.51
C LEU A 360 1.48 8.93 16.22
N GLN A 361 0.91 8.52 15.09
CA GLN A 361 1.04 9.27 13.82
C GLN A 361 0.39 10.66 13.91
N VAL A 362 -0.71 10.82 14.64
CA VAL A 362 -1.29 12.14 14.89
C VAL A 362 -0.37 12.99 15.76
N VAL A 363 0.23 12.42 16.81
CA VAL A 363 1.22 13.12 17.65
C VAL A 363 2.38 13.63 16.79
N LEU A 364 2.94 12.77 15.93
CA LEU A 364 4.02 13.13 15.00
C LEU A 364 3.61 14.24 14.02
N ALA A 365 2.35 14.26 13.59
CA ALA A 365 1.85 15.22 12.63
C ALA A 365 1.54 16.60 13.22
N VAL A 366 1.25 16.69 14.55
CA VAL A 366 0.84 17.95 15.20
C VAL A 366 1.92 18.57 16.08
N LYS A 367 3.01 17.84 16.40
CA LYS A 367 4.13 18.38 17.15
C LYS A 367 4.87 19.46 16.36
N GLU A 368 5.51 20.38 17.03
CA GLU A 368 6.38 21.38 16.40
C GLU A 368 7.68 20.75 15.91
N GLU A 369 8.29 21.34 14.88
CA GLU A 369 9.54 20.86 14.30
C GLU A 369 10.68 20.96 15.33
N GLY A 370 11.40 19.86 15.55
CA GLY A 370 12.48 19.77 16.53
C GLY A 370 12.04 19.62 18.00
N GLU A 371 10.75 19.54 18.28
CA GLU A 371 10.25 19.29 19.64
C GLU A 371 10.18 17.78 19.92
N ILE A 372 10.71 17.36 21.07
CA ILE A 372 10.62 15.99 21.57
C ILE A 372 9.33 15.86 22.37
N VAL A 373 8.51 14.85 22.06
CA VAL A 373 7.25 14.55 22.76
C VAL A 373 7.37 13.20 23.45
N ASP A 374 7.21 13.20 24.79
CA ASP A 374 7.15 11.98 25.60
C ASP A 374 5.71 11.45 25.62
N VAL A 375 5.51 10.23 25.14
CA VAL A 375 4.22 9.54 25.16
C VAL A 375 4.34 8.31 26.04
N HIS A 376 3.53 8.23 27.08
CA HIS A 376 3.51 7.13 28.03
C HIS A 376 2.17 6.39 27.99
N LEU A 377 2.19 5.06 27.76
CA LEU A 377 1.01 4.20 27.76
C LEU A 377 0.94 3.35 29.01
N VAL A 378 -0.16 3.40 29.72
CA VAL A 378 -0.50 2.44 30.78
C VAL A 378 -1.58 1.49 30.26
N THR A 379 -1.25 0.21 30.12
CA THR A 379 -2.17 -0.82 29.62
C THR A 379 -2.09 -2.11 30.46
N ALA A 380 -2.97 -3.09 30.17
CA ALA A 380 -2.98 -4.38 30.85
C ALA A 380 -2.87 -5.52 29.84
N HIS A 381 -2.23 -6.63 30.20
CA HIS A 381 -2.11 -7.79 29.31
C HIS A 381 -3.40 -8.64 29.24
N GLY A 382 -4.23 -8.65 30.31
CA GLY A 382 -5.50 -9.38 30.35
C GLY A 382 -5.33 -10.89 30.17
N GLU A 383 -6.02 -11.46 29.18
CA GLU A 383 -5.96 -12.91 28.85
C GLU A 383 -4.79 -13.27 27.90
N ILE A 384 -4.10 -12.27 27.35
CA ILE A 384 -2.95 -12.49 26.45
C ILE A 384 -1.68 -12.62 27.31
N SER A 385 -0.69 -13.39 26.84
CA SER A 385 0.55 -13.51 27.59
C SER A 385 1.23 -12.14 27.70
N ARG A 386 1.83 -11.88 28.87
CA ARG A 386 2.54 -10.62 29.12
C ARG A 386 3.67 -10.43 28.11
N GLU A 387 4.36 -11.50 27.79
CA GLU A 387 5.49 -11.51 26.85
C GLU A 387 5.06 -11.14 25.43
N GLU A 388 3.88 -11.57 24.99
CA GLU A 388 3.33 -11.25 23.66
C GLU A 388 2.97 -9.77 23.54
N VAL A 389 2.33 -9.20 24.57
CA VAL A 389 1.99 -7.76 24.59
C VAL A 389 3.26 -6.91 24.68
N ASP A 390 4.21 -7.31 25.53
CA ASP A 390 5.49 -6.66 25.69
C ASP A 390 6.27 -6.63 24.37
N GLN A 391 6.35 -7.76 23.67
CA GLN A 391 7.02 -7.84 22.36
C GLN A 391 6.44 -6.87 21.35
N HIS A 392 5.11 -6.80 21.24
CA HIS A 392 4.45 -5.90 20.29
C HIS A 392 4.64 -4.42 20.64
N LEU A 393 4.58 -4.05 21.93
CA LEU A 393 4.79 -2.67 22.36
C LEU A 393 6.25 -2.25 22.25
N ALA A 394 7.19 -3.16 22.51
CA ALA A 394 8.62 -2.94 22.26
C ALA A 394 8.90 -2.70 20.78
N GLU A 395 8.23 -3.42 19.87
CA GLU A 395 8.33 -3.16 18.43
C GLU A 395 7.83 -1.76 18.05
N VAL A 396 6.76 -1.27 18.67
CA VAL A 396 6.28 0.11 18.49
C VAL A 396 7.32 1.11 19.00
N GLN A 397 7.91 0.85 20.16
CA GLN A 397 8.96 1.69 20.76
C GLN A 397 10.19 1.76 19.85
N ASP A 398 10.68 0.62 19.36
CA ASP A 398 11.84 0.53 18.47
C ASP A 398 11.61 1.29 17.16
N ASN A 399 10.40 1.25 16.62
CA ASN A 399 10.03 1.98 15.41
C ASN A 399 9.99 3.51 15.60
N LEU A 400 9.91 4.00 16.83
CA LEU A 400 9.89 5.43 17.16
C LEU A 400 11.26 5.99 17.54
N VAL A 401 12.28 5.17 17.78
CA VAL A 401 13.64 5.59 18.19
C VAL A 401 14.25 6.64 17.25
N THR A 402 13.90 6.63 15.99
CA THR A 402 14.41 7.60 14.99
C THR A 402 13.50 8.81 14.80
N THR A 403 12.46 8.94 15.61
CA THR A 403 11.51 10.06 15.58
C THR A 403 11.72 10.95 16.82
N ASP A 404 11.17 12.15 16.79
CA ASP A 404 11.16 13.03 17.97
C ASP A 404 9.99 12.68 18.93
N VAL A 405 9.48 11.45 18.91
CA VAL A 405 8.50 10.92 19.86
C VAL A 405 9.14 9.81 20.67
N ASN A 406 9.26 10.05 21.97
CA ASN A 406 9.79 9.09 22.92
C ASN A 406 8.62 8.29 23.53
N PHE A 407 8.41 7.07 23.06
CA PHE A 407 7.31 6.22 23.51
C PHE A 407 7.78 5.26 24.62
N THR A 408 7.05 5.24 25.72
CA THR A 408 7.25 4.32 26.84
C THR A 408 5.93 3.69 27.26
N TYR A 409 5.97 2.53 27.92
CA TYR A 409 4.76 1.86 28.37
C TYR A 409 4.95 1.07 29.67
N ASP A 410 3.85 0.93 30.42
CA ASP A 410 3.75 0.08 31.61
C ASP A 410 2.65 -0.96 31.42
N LEU A 411 2.97 -2.24 31.73
CA LEU A 411 2.03 -3.36 31.76
C LEU A 411 1.52 -3.57 33.18
N SER A 412 0.34 -3.04 33.46
CA SER A 412 -0.33 -3.22 34.76
C SER A 412 -0.89 -4.63 34.92
N SER A 413 -0.79 -5.16 36.13
CA SER A 413 -1.50 -6.37 36.57
C SER A 413 -2.85 -6.08 37.22
N ASP A 414 -3.25 -4.81 37.29
CA ASP A 414 -4.50 -4.40 37.93
C ASP A 414 -5.70 -4.66 37.01
N HIS A 415 -6.49 -5.66 37.34
CA HIS A 415 -7.71 -6.04 36.64
C HIS A 415 -8.91 -5.11 36.91
N THR A 416 -8.76 -4.15 37.83
CA THR A 416 -9.83 -3.18 38.17
C THR A 416 -9.74 -1.89 37.37
N MET A 417 -8.73 -1.73 36.52
CA MET A 417 -8.54 -0.56 35.70
C MET A 417 -9.51 -0.57 34.50
N HIS A 418 -10.49 0.33 34.52
CA HIS A 418 -11.50 0.47 33.44
C HIS A 418 -11.46 1.84 32.77
N ALA A 419 -10.81 2.82 33.39
CA ALA A 419 -10.73 4.18 32.83
C ALA A 419 -9.92 4.20 31.55
N ARG A 420 -10.41 4.95 30.56
CA ARG A 420 -9.73 5.20 29.29
C ARG A 420 -9.63 6.70 29.09
N SER A 421 -8.42 7.21 29.13
CA SER A 421 -8.18 8.64 29.00
C SER A 421 -6.82 8.95 28.38
N ILE A 422 -6.77 10.10 27.74
CA ILE A 422 -5.53 10.72 27.25
C ILE A 422 -5.37 12.04 28.00
N THR A 423 -4.23 12.24 28.64
CA THR A 423 -3.92 13.43 29.44
C THR A 423 -2.69 14.11 28.83
N THR A 424 -2.71 15.44 28.76
CA THR A 424 -1.59 16.23 28.23
C THR A 424 -1.10 17.22 29.29
N ASP A 425 0.18 17.57 29.23
CA ASP A 425 0.79 18.61 30.07
C ASP A 425 0.30 20.03 29.74
N THR A 426 -0.45 20.19 28.64
CA THR A 426 -1.16 21.43 28.32
C THR A 426 -2.49 21.57 29.06
N GLY A 427 -2.77 20.68 30.02
CA GLY A 427 -3.95 20.73 30.88
C GLY A 427 -5.22 20.13 30.28
N TRP A 428 -5.14 19.29 29.23
CA TRP A 428 -6.29 18.59 28.68
C TRP A 428 -6.38 17.15 29.15
N LYS A 429 -7.58 16.71 29.51
CA LYS A 429 -7.95 15.32 29.73
C LYS A 429 -9.08 14.95 28.79
N ILE A 430 -8.84 13.94 27.96
CA ILE A 430 -9.80 13.40 27.00
C ILE A 430 -10.22 12.03 27.50
N SER A 431 -11.49 11.85 27.84
CA SER A 431 -12.04 10.58 28.31
C SER A 431 -12.90 9.95 27.21
N LEU A 432 -12.71 8.65 26.99
CA LEU A 432 -13.44 7.87 25.99
C LEU A 432 -13.96 6.57 26.63
N ASP A 433 -15.18 6.20 26.32
CA ASP A 433 -15.76 4.92 26.77
C ASP A 433 -15.15 3.72 26.07
N ARG A 434 -14.60 3.91 24.85
CA ARG A 434 -13.94 2.87 24.03
C ARG A 434 -12.44 3.02 23.89
N GLY A 435 -11.81 4.04 24.49
CA GLY A 435 -10.40 4.35 24.28
C GLY A 435 -10.10 4.66 22.81
N LEU A 436 -9.01 4.10 22.28
CA LEU A 436 -8.65 4.27 20.87
C LEU A 436 -9.43 3.33 19.92
N ASP A 437 -10.28 2.42 20.41
CA ASP A 437 -11.05 1.47 19.59
C ASP A 437 -12.39 2.03 19.15
N ILE A 438 -12.39 3.16 18.46
CA ILE A 438 -13.58 3.89 18.03
C ILE A 438 -14.11 3.46 16.65
N PHE A 439 -13.31 2.81 15.83
CA PHE A 439 -13.73 2.39 14.50
C PHE A 439 -14.28 0.98 14.48
N GLN A 440 -15.26 0.75 13.60
CA GLN A 440 -15.74 -0.60 13.34
C GLN A 440 -14.64 -1.43 12.69
N ARG A 441 -14.71 -2.73 12.94
CA ARG A 441 -13.84 -3.69 12.27
C ARG A 441 -14.10 -3.59 10.77
N PHE A 442 -13.06 -3.34 10.03
CA PHE A 442 -13.15 -3.20 8.59
C PHE A 442 -13.17 -4.59 7.95
N ASP A 443 -14.33 -5.01 7.41
CA ASP A 443 -14.52 -6.27 6.69
C ASP A 443 -14.41 -6.12 5.16
N GLY A 444 -14.02 -4.94 4.69
CA GLY A 444 -13.86 -4.63 3.27
C GLY A 444 -12.53 -5.11 2.71
N GLY A 445 -12.55 -5.64 1.49
CA GLY A 445 -11.36 -6.07 0.76
C GLY A 445 -10.36 -4.92 0.52
N LEU A 446 -9.18 -5.26 0.07
CA LEU A 446 -8.01 -4.41 -0.25
C LEU A 446 -8.31 -3.09 -1.01
N LEU A 447 -9.47 -3.00 -1.62
CA LEU A 447 -9.87 -1.93 -2.54
C LEU A 447 -10.89 -0.95 -1.93
N SER A 448 -11.11 -1.01 -0.62
CA SER A 448 -12.06 -0.10 0.01
C SER A 448 -11.38 1.19 0.45
N ILE A 449 -11.91 2.32 0.01
CA ILE A 449 -11.54 3.68 0.45
C ILE A 449 -11.57 3.80 1.98
N GLN A 450 -12.44 3.01 2.65
CA GLN A 450 -12.55 2.99 4.10
C GLN A 450 -11.28 2.45 4.81
N SER A 451 -10.43 1.67 4.13
CA SER A 451 -9.16 1.20 4.72
C SER A 451 -8.07 2.26 4.68
N ALA A 452 -8.16 3.22 3.78
CA ALA A 452 -7.11 4.20 3.51
C ALA A 452 -7.27 5.52 4.30
N SER A 453 -8.48 5.85 4.75
CA SER A 453 -8.75 7.12 5.44
C SER A 453 -9.66 6.91 6.65
N HIS A 454 -9.28 7.48 7.81
CA HIS A 454 -10.14 7.52 8.99
C HIS A 454 -11.49 8.17 8.69
N ASP A 455 -11.53 9.21 7.84
CA ASP A 455 -12.77 9.91 7.49
C ASP A 455 -13.76 9.02 6.73
N ALA A 456 -13.28 7.98 6.05
CA ALA A 456 -14.13 7.03 5.35
C ALA A 456 -14.52 5.81 6.21
N ARG A 457 -13.87 5.60 7.36
CA ARG A 457 -14.20 4.49 8.28
C ARG A 457 -15.51 4.78 9.01
N ARG A 458 -16.30 3.73 9.20
CA ARG A 458 -17.49 3.79 10.05
C ARG A 458 -17.08 3.68 11.51
N CYS A 459 -17.64 4.55 12.35
CA CYS A 459 -17.44 4.50 13.79
C CYS A 459 -18.36 3.48 14.45
N LYS A 460 -17.91 2.93 15.57
CA LYS A 460 -18.76 2.37 16.61
C LYS A 460 -19.47 3.52 17.31
N ALA A 461 -20.57 3.27 17.99
CA ALA A 461 -21.13 4.26 18.92
C ALA A 461 -20.14 4.46 20.08
N PHE A 462 -19.78 5.70 20.38
CA PHE A 462 -18.93 6.05 21.51
C PHE A 462 -19.17 7.47 22.01
N GLU A 463 -18.75 7.71 23.25
CA GLU A 463 -18.78 9.04 23.86
C GLU A 463 -17.34 9.53 24.10
N ILE A 464 -17.13 10.82 23.84
CA ILE A 464 -15.86 11.48 24.09
C ILE A 464 -16.10 12.79 24.85
N THR A 465 -15.31 12.97 25.91
CA THR A 465 -15.42 14.14 26.79
C THR A 465 -14.04 14.79 26.91
N TYR A 466 -13.98 16.08 26.66
CA TYR A 466 -12.78 16.91 26.81
C TYR A 466 -12.94 17.77 28.06
N ILE A 467 -11.99 17.67 28.97
CA ILE A 467 -11.99 18.38 30.24
C ILE A 467 -10.69 19.16 30.34
N ARG A 468 -10.77 20.42 30.70
CA ARG A 468 -9.59 21.18 31.05
C ARG A 468 -9.33 20.99 32.54
N MET A 469 -8.17 20.44 32.86
CA MET A 469 -7.75 20.32 34.26
C MET A 469 -7.24 21.69 34.72
N GLU A 470 -7.78 22.18 35.85
CA GLU A 470 -7.21 23.35 36.54
C GLU A 470 -5.94 22.90 37.24
N GLU A 471 -4.88 23.73 37.18
CA GLU A 471 -3.61 23.50 37.88
C GLU A 471 -3.78 23.46 39.41
#